data_d5267b13b2c2b35f0185d2fc5bf5833b
#
_entry.id   d5267b13b2c2b35f0185d2fc5bf5833b
#
_cell.length_a   1.000
_cell.length_b   1.000
_cell.length_c   1.000
_cell.angle_alpha   90.00
_cell.angle_beta   90.00
_cell.angle_gamma   90.00
#
_symmetry.space_group_name_H-M   'P 1'
#
loop_
_entity.id
_entity.type
_entity.pdbx_description
1 polymer ?
#
loop_
_entity_poly.entity_id
_entity_poly.type
_entity_poly.pdbx_seq_one_letter_code
_entity_poly.pdbx_strand_id
1 'polypeptide(L)'
;MEPIGEGEIVAIKGGYIFGRATLGKVKKRLGSAEISVAEGFFIGPRGREQRDGGMVFSNHSCDPNIGVKGQIVFVAMRDIEPGEELTHDWAMTDDDVYEMECNCGADNCRKVVTGQDWRRKDLQEKYRGYVSWYLEERITRSSEPPITGPTDQAVGSGDAG
;
A
#
# COMPACT_ATOMS: atom_id res chain seq x y z
N MET A 1 -10.44 -23.29 -14.05
CA MET A 1 -10.36 -22.22 -13.02
C MET A 1 -11.77 -22.02 -12.51
N GLU A 2 -11.94 -21.87 -11.23
CA GLU A 2 -13.25 -21.62 -10.60
C GLU A 2 -13.40 -20.09 -10.42
N PRO A 3 -14.66 -19.59 -10.36
CA PRO A 3 -14.90 -18.19 -10.02
C PRO A 3 -14.46 -17.92 -8.58
N ILE A 4 -14.17 -16.67 -8.27
CA ILE A 4 -13.79 -16.22 -6.91
C ILE A 4 -14.89 -15.28 -6.44
N GLY A 5 -15.49 -15.58 -5.29
CA GLY A 5 -16.54 -14.75 -4.70
C GLY A 5 -15.98 -13.51 -4.00
N GLU A 6 -16.81 -12.46 -3.92
CA GLU A 6 -16.46 -11.25 -3.16
C GLU A 6 -16.07 -11.59 -1.71
N GLY A 7 -14.99 -11.02 -1.23
CA GLY A 7 -14.43 -11.23 0.11
C GLY A 7 -13.54 -12.46 0.27
N GLU A 8 -13.46 -13.34 -0.74
CA GLU A 8 -12.55 -14.48 -0.69
C GLU A 8 -11.08 -14.05 -0.67
N ILE A 9 -10.26 -14.79 0.08
CA ILE A 9 -8.81 -14.59 0.10
C ILE A 9 -8.22 -15.13 -1.19
N VAL A 10 -7.64 -14.27 -1.99
CA VAL A 10 -6.98 -14.64 -3.25
C VAL A 10 -5.49 -14.86 -3.09
N ALA A 11 -4.84 -14.16 -2.15
CA ALA A 11 -3.43 -14.34 -1.87
C ALA A 11 -3.03 -13.73 -0.52
N ILE A 12 -1.89 -14.21 0.00
CA ILE A 12 -1.24 -13.62 1.16
C ILE A 12 0.18 -13.23 0.75
N LYS A 13 0.50 -11.94 0.86
CA LYS A 13 1.83 -11.42 0.53
C LYS A 13 2.86 -11.98 1.49
N GLY A 14 3.73 -12.83 0.98
CA GLY A 14 4.85 -13.38 1.71
C GLY A 14 6.16 -12.65 1.40
N GLY A 15 7.23 -12.99 2.13
CA GLY A 15 8.56 -12.47 1.86
C GLY A 15 9.36 -12.16 3.13
N TYR A 16 10.40 -11.36 2.94
CA TYR A 16 11.25 -10.86 4.01
C TYR A 16 10.99 -9.38 4.22
N ILE A 17 11.09 -8.95 5.47
CA ILE A 17 11.04 -7.53 5.81
C ILE A 17 12.47 -6.98 5.73
N PHE A 18 12.63 -5.87 5.01
CA PHE A 18 13.90 -5.18 4.87
C PHE A 18 13.71 -3.67 4.82
N GLY A 19 14.75 -2.95 5.24
CA GLY A 19 14.75 -1.49 5.25
C GLY A 19 15.10 -0.89 3.88
N ARG A 20 14.92 0.41 3.76
CA ARG A 20 15.15 1.22 2.54
C ARG A 20 16.55 1.02 1.92
N ALA A 21 17.60 0.89 2.74
CA ALA A 21 18.95 0.67 2.25
C ALA A 21 19.11 -0.65 1.47
N THR A 22 18.29 -1.66 1.78
CA THR A 22 18.28 -2.95 1.08
C THR A 22 17.35 -2.93 -0.13
N LEU A 23 16.29 -2.12 -0.10
CA LEU A 23 15.28 -2.03 -1.16
C LEU A 23 15.91 -1.78 -2.53
N GLY A 24 16.79 -0.79 -2.66
CA GLY A 24 17.43 -0.46 -3.94
C GLY A 24 18.24 -1.63 -4.54
N LYS A 25 18.87 -2.44 -3.68
CA LYS A 25 19.60 -3.65 -4.11
C LYS A 25 18.65 -4.76 -4.58
N VAL A 26 17.52 -4.92 -3.88
CA VAL A 26 16.47 -5.89 -4.23
C VAL A 26 15.82 -5.50 -5.55
N LYS A 27 15.35 -4.26 -5.69
CA LYS A 27 14.74 -3.73 -6.93
C LYS A 27 15.67 -3.89 -8.14
N LYS A 28 16.94 -3.53 -8.02
CA LYS A 28 17.92 -3.67 -9.11
C LYS A 28 18.09 -5.12 -9.57
N ARG A 29 17.98 -6.09 -8.66
CA ARG A 29 18.22 -7.51 -8.96
C ARG A 29 16.96 -8.26 -9.38
N LEU A 30 15.82 -7.95 -8.78
CA LEU A 30 14.59 -8.71 -8.89
C LEU A 30 13.43 -7.93 -9.51
N GLY A 31 13.57 -6.63 -9.74
CA GLY A 31 12.48 -5.73 -10.08
C GLY A 31 11.63 -5.36 -8.87
N SER A 32 10.61 -4.52 -9.08
CA SER A 32 9.66 -4.16 -8.03
C SER A 32 8.73 -5.32 -7.74
N ALA A 33 8.66 -5.71 -6.47
CA ALA A 33 7.85 -6.84 -6.01
C ALA A 33 7.60 -6.75 -4.49
N GLU A 34 7.78 -5.58 -3.95
CA GLU A 34 7.57 -5.26 -2.54
C GLU A 34 6.30 -4.47 -2.33
N ILE A 35 5.84 -4.46 -1.08
CA ILE A 35 4.87 -3.48 -0.56
C ILE A 35 5.41 -2.85 0.72
N SER A 36 4.96 -1.64 1.03
CA SER A 36 5.31 -0.94 2.25
C SER A 36 4.58 -1.56 3.45
N VAL A 37 5.28 -1.80 4.58
CA VAL A 37 4.69 -2.37 5.80
C VAL A 37 4.85 -1.46 7.02
N ALA A 38 5.80 -0.53 6.95
CA ALA A 38 6.02 0.54 7.92
C ALA A 38 6.90 1.62 7.26
N GLU A 39 7.06 2.78 7.90
CA GLU A 39 7.94 3.83 7.37
C GLU A 39 9.36 3.31 7.14
N GLY A 40 9.79 3.31 5.88
CA GLY A 40 11.10 2.81 5.47
C GLY A 40 11.30 1.29 5.53
N PHE A 41 10.24 0.51 5.82
CA PHE A 41 10.26 -0.94 5.82
C PHE A 41 9.31 -1.53 4.78
N PHE A 42 9.77 -2.58 4.13
CA PHE A 42 9.10 -3.23 3.01
C PHE A 42 9.10 -4.74 3.18
N ILE A 43 8.02 -5.40 2.74
CA ILE A 43 8.00 -6.86 2.59
C ILE A 43 8.12 -7.22 1.12
N GLY A 44 9.02 -8.14 0.81
CA GLY A 44 9.25 -8.55 -0.57
C GLY A 44 10.17 -9.75 -0.70
N PRO A 45 10.45 -10.21 -1.93
CA PRO A 45 11.24 -11.39 -2.18
C PRO A 45 12.73 -11.14 -1.88
N ARG A 46 13.42 -12.16 -1.35
CA ARG A 46 14.87 -12.17 -1.18
C ARG A 46 15.59 -12.80 -2.39
N GLY A 47 14.90 -13.63 -3.15
CA GLY A 47 15.43 -14.38 -4.27
C GLY A 47 14.40 -14.59 -5.38
N ARG A 48 14.83 -15.10 -6.53
CA ARG A 48 13.97 -15.34 -7.70
C ARG A 48 12.85 -16.32 -7.42
N GLU A 49 13.11 -17.41 -6.71
CA GLU A 49 12.11 -18.42 -6.36
C GLU A 49 10.92 -17.82 -5.61
N GLN A 50 11.20 -16.86 -4.72
CA GLN A 50 10.14 -16.16 -3.97
C GLN A 50 9.43 -15.12 -4.82
N ARG A 51 10.17 -14.47 -5.74
CA ARG A 51 9.61 -13.52 -6.68
C ARG A 51 8.62 -14.18 -7.63
N ASP A 52 8.92 -15.39 -8.09
CA ASP A 52 8.12 -16.09 -9.09
C ASP A 52 6.85 -16.75 -8.49
N GLY A 53 6.59 -16.56 -7.20
CA GLY A 53 5.42 -17.07 -6.49
C GLY A 53 4.42 -16.00 -6.09
N GLY A 54 3.15 -16.20 -6.43
CA GLY A 54 2.02 -15.46 -5.89
C GLY A 54 1.91 -13.99 -6.29
N MET A 55 1.50 -13.15 -5.34
CA MET A 55 1.15 -11.74 -5.51
C MET A 55 2.26 -10.79 -5.97
N VAL A 56 3.45 -11.31 -6.20
CA VAL A 56 4.56 -10.51 -6.72
C VAL A 56 4.25 -9.90 -8.09
N PHE A 57 3.39 -10.56 -8.87
CA PHE A 57 3.05 -10.17 -10.23
C PHE A 57 1.64 -9.57 -10.40
N SER A 58 1.01 -9.11 -9.32
CA SER A 58 -0.26 -8.40 -9.46
C SER A 58 -0.01 -7.05 -10.12
N ASN A 59 -0.56 -6.87 -11.30
CA ASN A 59 -0.48 -5.63 -12.05
C ASN A 59 -1.35 -4.53 -11.41
N HIS A 60 -1.00 -3.29 -11.74
CA HIS A 60 -1.82 -2.15 -11.36
C HIS A 60 -3.05 -2.03 -12.27
N SER A 61 -4.20 -1.71 -11.66
CA SER A 61 -5.36 -1.17 -12.36
C SER A 61 -5.97 0.00 -11.58
N CYS A 62 -6.48 1.00 -12.30
CA CYS A 62 -7.30 2.07 -11.72
C CYS A 62 -8.74 1.61 -11.43
N ASP A 63 -9.12 0.43 -11.92
CA ASP A 63 -10.36 -0.27 -11.60
C ASP A 63 -10.05 -1.72 -11.19
N PRO A 64 -9.49 -1.90 -9.99
CA PRO A 64 -8.99 -3.18 -9.52
C PRO A 64 -10.12 -4.12 -9.10
N ASN A 65 -9.85 -5.43 -9.11
CA ASN A 65 -10.75 -6.45 -8.60
C ASN A 65 -10.31 -7.08 -7.29
N ILE A 66 -9.07 -6.81 -6.83
CA ILE A 66 -8.61 -7.23 -5.52
C ILE A 66 -8.11 -6.05 -4.69
N GLY A 67 -8.27 -6.14 -3.37
CA GLY A 67 -7.83 -5.14 -2.40
C GLY A 67 -7.16 -5.79 -1.20
N VAL A 68 -6.68 -4.99 -0.24
CA VAL A 68 -5.94 -5.46 0.92
C VAL A 68 -6.80 -5.44 2.17
N LYS A 69 -6.77 -6.52 2.94
CA LYS A 69 -7.29 -6.57 4.32
C LYS A 69 -6.12 -6.70 5.30
N GLY A 70 -6.11 -5.84 6.30
CA GLY A 70 -4.95 -5.72 7.20
C GLY A 70 -3.71 -5.26 6.43
N GLN A 71 -2.58 -5.97 6.54
CA GLN A 71 -1.32 -5.53 5.94
C GLN A 71 -0.92 -6.31 4.69
N ILE A 72 -1.26 -7.60 4.62
CA ILE A 72 -0.69 -8.52 3.62
C ILE A 72 -1.71 -9.48 2.97
N VAL A 73 -2.98 -9.44 3.39
CA VAL A 73 -4.01 -10.34 2.87
C VAL A 73 -4.74 -9.67 1.72
N PHE A 74 -4.68 -10.26 0.55
CA PHE A 74 -5.42 -9.79 -0.62
C PHE A 74 -6.73 -10.56 -0.76
N VAL A 75 -7.82 -9.82 -0.95
CA VAL A 75 -9.17 -10.35 -1.08
C VAL A 75 -9.84 -9.83 -2.33
N ALA A 76 -10.78 -10.59 -2.87
CA ALA A 76 -11.64 -10.14 -3.94
C ALA A 76 -12.54 -8.99 -3.47
N MET A 77 -12.59 -7.90 -4.23
CA MET A 77 -13.45 -6.73 -3.95
C MET A 77 -14.84 -6.86 -4.59
N ARG A 78 -15.02 -7.81 -5.48
CA ARG A 78 -16.23 -8.23 -6.18
C ARG A 78 -16.09 -9.67 -6.62
N ASP A 79 -17.15 -10.25 -7.17
CA ASP A 79 -17.02 -11.53 -7.87
C ASP A 79 -16.07 -11.40 -9.07
N ILE A 80 -15.22 -12.41 -9.27
CA ILE A 80 -14.18 -12.45 -10.30
C ILE A 80 -14.39 -13.70 -11.14
N GLU A 81 -14.54 -13.51 -12.45
CA GLU A 81 -14.80 -14.59 -13.38
C GLU A 81 -13.54 -15.42 -13.68
N PRO A 82 -13.68 -16.71 -14.05
CA PRO A 82 -12.55 -17.54 -14.44
C PRO A 82 -11.77 -16.96 -15.62
N GLY A 83 -10.47 -16.74 -15.42
CA GLY A 83 -9.56 -16.18 -16.43
C GLY A 83 -9.43 -14.65 -16.39
N GLU A 84 -10.17 -13.97 -15.53
CA GLU A 84 -9.97 -12.55 -15.29
C GLU A 84 -8.62 -12.30 -14.58
N GLU A 85 -7.89 -11.28 -15.00
CA GLU A 85 -6.63 -10.91 -14.37
C GLU A 85 -6.86 -10.31 -12.98
N LEU A 86 -6.11 -10.78 -11.98
CA LEU A 86 -6.11 -10.20 -10.63
C LEU A 86 -5.27 -8.92 -10.61
N THR A 87 -5.90 -7.79 -10.39
CA THR A 87 -5.25 -6.48 -10.36
C THR A 87 -5.59 -5.71 -9.09
N HIS A 88 -4.62 -4.98 -8.53
CA HIS A 88 -4.88 -4.05 -7.43
C HIS A 88 -4.40 -2.63 -7.77
N ASP A 89 -4.96 -1.63 -7.12
CA ASP A 89 -4.41 -0.28 -7.20
C ASP A 89 -3.23 -0.16 -6.22
N TRP A 90 -2.07 0.22 -6.73
CA TRP A 90 -0.87 0.35 -5.90
C TRP A 90 -0.98 1.44 -4.83
N ALA A 91 -1.93 2.37 -4.98
CA ALA A 91 -2.29 3.30 -3.93
C ALA A 91 -2.77 2.63 -2.62
N MET A 92 -3.18 1.35 -2.67
CA MET A 92 -3.57 0.58 -1.49
C MET A 92 -2.40 0.06 -0.67
N THR A 93 -1.19 -0.01 -1.25
CA THR A 93 -0.06 -0.75 -0.65
C THR A 93 1.26 -0.01 -0.68
N ASP A 94 1.39 1.06 -1.44
CA ASP A 94 2.68 1.66 -1.76
C ASP A 94 2.75 3.14 -1.40
N ASP A 95 3.89 3.56 -0.83
CA ASP A 95 4.20 4.94 -0.46
C ASP A 95 5.60 5.38 -0.94
N ASP A 96 6.22 4.58 -1.80
CA ASP A 96 7.55 4.88 -2.34
C ASP A 96 7.51 6.08 -3.30
N VAL A 97 8.67 6.60 -3.66
CA VAL A 97 8.76 7.77 -4.55
C VAL A 97 8.95 7.29 -5.99
N TYR A 98 7.88 7.29 -6.75
CA TYR A 98 7.90 7.04 -8.19
C TYR A 98 6.73 7.74 -8.89
N GLU A 99 6.87 7.91 -10.17
CA GLU A 99 5.84 8.30 -11.11
C GLU A 99 5.95 7.42 -12.35
N MET A 100 4.82 6.93 -12.84
CA MET A 100 4.80 6.11 -14.05
C MET A 100 3.53 6.32 -14.86
N GLU A 101 3.65 6.17 -16.16
CA GLU A 101 2.51 6.14 -17.08
C GLU A 101 1.65 4.90 -16.83
N CYS A 102 0.34 5.09 -16.80
CA CYS A 102 -0.63 4.02 -16.60
C CYS A 102 -1.43 3.76 -17.86
N ASN A 103 -1.37 2.51 -18.33
CA ASN A 103 -2.08 2.00 -19.50
C ASN A 103 -2.98 0.82 -19.13
N CYS A 104 -3.64 0.85 -17.96
CA CYS A 104 -4.45 -0.26 -17.45
C CYS A 104 -5.75 -0.52 -18.25
N GLY A 105 -6.13 0.37 -19.16
CA GLY A 105 -7.30 0.21 -20.01
C GLY A 105 -8.65 0.50 -19.34
N ALA A 106 -8.70 0.79 -18.04
CA ALA A 106 -9.93 1.15 -17.35
C ALA A 106 -10.47 2.51 -17.82
N ASP A 107 -11.79 2.68 -17.85
CA ASP A 107 -12.44 3.95 -18.26
C ASP A 107 -12.03 5.11 -17.34
N ASN A 108 -11.81 4.82 -16.05
CA ASN A 108 -11.35 5.75 -15.04
C ASN A 108 -9.81 5.79 -14.90
N CYS A 109 -9.08 5.36 -15.91
CA CYS A 109 -7.61 5.33 -15.89
C CYS A 109 -7.02 6.73 -15.63
N ARG A 110 -6.20 6.83 -14.60
CA ARG A 110 -5.56 8.09 -14.17
C ARG A 110 -4.46 8.59 -15.13
N LYS A 111 -4.04 7.75 -16.08
CA LYS A 111 -2.94 7.97 -17.04
C LYS A 111 -1.56 8.10 -16.40
N VAL A 112 -1.45 8.67 -15.23
CA VAL A 112 -0.24 8.72 -14.40
C VAL A 112 -0.58 8.21 -13.02
N VAL A 113 0.25 7.31 -12.49
CA VAL A 113 0.17 6.80 -11.13
C VAL A 113 1.47 7.08 -10.39
N THR A 114 1.35 7.40 -9.12
CA THR A 114 2.50 7.74 -8.28
C THR A 114 2.46 6.98 -6.96
N GLY A 115 3.60 6.83 -6.32
CA GLY A 115 3.67 6.28 -4.98
C GLY A 115 3.10 7.22 -3.89
N GLN A 116 2.52 8.36 -4.28
CA GLN A 116 1.84 9.29 -3.37
C GLN A 116 0.32 9.29 -3.57
N ASP A 117 -0.21 8.48 -4.48
CA ASP A 117 -1.65 8.41 -4.79
C ASP A 117 -2.50 8.00 -3.58
N TRP A 118 -1.95 7.27 -2.61
CA TRP A 118 -2.61 6.94 -1.35
C TRP A 118 -3.10 8.18 -0.55
N ARG A 119 -2.55 9.38 -0.82
CA ARG A 119 -2.96 10.64 -0.19
C ARG A 119 -4.21 11.25 -0.81
N ARG A 120 -4.62 10.78 -1.97
CA ARG A 120 -5.77 11.31 -2.69
C ARG A 120 -7.06 10.92 -1.97
N LYS A 121 -7.89 11.92 -1.67
CA LYS A 121 -9.16 11.73 -0.96
C LYS A 121 -10.14 10.83 -1.70
N ASP A 122 -10.22 10.99 -3.03
CA ASP A 122 -11.08 10.18 -3.89
C ASP A 122 -10.68 8.69 -3.85
N LEU A 123 -9.40 8.37 -3.81
CA LEU A 123 -8.92 6.99 -3.70
C LEU A 123 -9.08 6.42 -2.28
N GLN A 124 -8.87 7.24 -1.25
CA GLN A 124 -9.13 6.85 0.14
C GLN A 124 -10.60 6.49 0.37
N GLU A 125 -11.52 7.23 -0.27
CA GLU A 125 -12.94 6.94 -0.20
C GLU A 125 -13.30 5.70 -1.01
N LYS A 126 -12.82 5.60 -2.26
CA LYS A 126 -13.04 4.47 -3.15
C LYS A 126 -12.58 3.15 -2.54
N TYR A 127 -11.42 3.14 -1.90
CA TYR A 127 -10.77 1.92 -1.38
C TYR A 127 -10.89 1.76 0.14
N ARG A 128 -11.86 2.41 0.75
CA ARG A 128 -12.11 2.30 2.21
C ARG A 128 -12.25 0.84 2.65
N GLY A 129 -11.39 0.42 3.59
CA GLY A 129 -11.34 -0.96 4.10
C GLY A 129 -10.61 -1.96 3.19
N TYR A 130 -9.94 -1.47 2.13
CA TYR A 130 -9.10 -2.24 1.22
C TYR A 130 -7.68 -1.65 1.08
N VAL A 131 -7.29 -0.77 2.00
CA VAL A 131 -5.95 -0.18 2.07
C VAL A 131 -5.13 -0.90 3.14
N SER A 132 -3.83 -1.06 2.93
CA SER A 132 -2.95 -1.69 3.91
C SER A 132 -2.97 -0.91 5.23
N TRP A 133 -2.93 -1.63 6.37
CA TRP A 133 -2.98 -1.04 7.70
C TRP A 133 -1.96 0.09 7.89
N TYR A 134 -0.76 -0.08 7.38
CA TYR A 134 0.28 0.96 7.45
C TYR A 134 -0.15 2.28 6.81
N LEU A 135 -0.80 2.23 5.66
CA LEU A 135 -1.28 3.42 4.97
C LEU A 135 -2.55 3.98 5.64
N GLU A 136 -3.45 3.12 6.12
CA GLU A 136 -4.64 3.55 6.89
C GLU A 136 -4.23 4.34 8.13
N GLU A 137 -3.22 3.89 8.88
CA GLU A 137 -2.67 4.61 10.03
C GLU A 137 -2.12 5.98 9.64
N ARG A 138 -1.43 6.08 8.51
CA ARG A 138 -0.91 7.35 8.01
C ARG A 138 -2.01 8.31 7.57
N ILE A 139 -3.04 7.80 6.91
CA ILE A 139 -4.22 8.57 6.49
C ILE A 139 -4.92 9.13 7.72
N THR A 140 -5.15 8.29 8.74
CA THR A 140 -5.82 8.68 9.98
C THR A 140 -5.01 9.76 10.72
N ARG A 141 -3.71 9.55 10.92
CA ARG A 141 -2.83 10.53 11.58
C ARG A 141 -2.75 11.87 10.84
N SER A 142 -2.80 11.84 9.51
CA SER A 142 -2.78 13.09 8.71
C SER A 142 -4.11 13.84 8.75
N SER A 143 -5.19 13.18 9.17
CA SER A 143 -6.55 13.76 9.30
C SER A 143 -6.83 14.26 10.72
N GLU A 144 -6.04 13.85 11.72
CA GLU A 144 -6.15 14.34 13.08
C GLU A 144 -5.56 15.75 13.20
N PRO A 145 -6.20 16.65 13.96
CA PRO A 145 -5.60 17.94 14.27
C PRO A 145 -4.27 17.71 15.03
N PRO A 146 -3.26 18.58 14.88
CA PRO A 146 -2.01 18.45 15.61
C PRO A 146 -2.30 18.40 17.11
N ILE A 147 -1.72 17.41 17.80
CA ILE A 147 -1.82 17.32 19.26
C ILE A 147 -1.09 18.54 19.81
N THR A 148 -1.85 19.51 20.30
CA THR A 148 -1.29 20.60 21.09
C THR A 148 -0.88 20.01 22.43
N GLY A 149 0.39 19.66 22.59
CA GLY A 149 0.96 19.29 23.88
C GLY A 149 0.75 20.42 24.89
N PRO A 150 0.78 20.13 26.19
CA PRO A 150 0.71 21.18 27.21
C PRO A 150 1.82 22.20 26.93
N THR A 151 1.44 23.44 26.73
CA THR A 151 2.38 24.56 26.68
C THR A 151 3.18 24.56 27.97
N ASP A 152 4.50 24.45 27.89
CA ASP A 152 5.40 24.69 29.00
C ASP A 152 5.01 26.03 29.65
N GLN A 153 4.23 25.94 30.71
CA GLN A 153 4.03 27.08 31.57
C GLN A 153 5.37 27.33 32.25
N ALA A 154 5.98 28.43 31.86
CA ALA A 154 7.20 28.92 32.42
C ALA A 154 7.10 28.84 33.97
N VAL A 155 7.98 28.02 34.52
CA VAL A 155 8.22 28.03 36.00
C VAL A 155 8.76 29.41 36.32
N GLY A 156 7.90 30.23 36.88
CA GLY A 156 8.28 31.54 37.39
C GLY A 156 9.40 31.39 38.42
N SER A 157 10.53 32.00 38.11
CA SER A 157 11.64 32.19 39.08
C SER A 157 11.10 32.97 40.27
N GLY A 158 10.81 32.24 41.34
CA GLY A 158 10.61 32.87 42.67
C GLY A 158 11.92 33.43 43.17
N ASP A 159 12.02 34.74 43.14
CA ASP A 159 13.04 35.49 43.84
C ASP A 159 12.85 35.26 45.34
N ALA A 160 13.86 34.69 46.00
CA ALA A 160 13.95 34.63 47.44
C ALA A 160 14.75 35.85 47.89
N GLY A 161 14.05 36.83 48.50
CA GLY A 161 14.65 37.86 49.33
C GLY A 161 15.02 37.35 50.75
#